data_3cf0079a8c3d7329844b063592cf48f1
#
_entry.id   3cf0079a8c3d7329844b063592cf48f1
#
_cell.length_a   1.000
_cell.length_b   1.000
_cell.length_c   1.000
_cell.angle_alpha   90.00
_cell.angle_beta   90.00
_cell.angle_gamma   90.00
#
_symmetry.space_group_name_H-M   'P 1'
#
loop_
_entity.id
_entity.type
_entity.pdbx_description
1 polymer ?
#
loop_
_entity_poly.entity_id
_entity_poly.type
_entity_poly.pdbx_seq_one_letter_code
_entity_poly.pdbx_strand_id
1 'polypeptide(L)'
;MLIECTLSIFQTMFVDEAVIFVKGGDGGNGCVSFRREKYIPHGGPDGGNGGMGGDVIFHVSDKIDTLLDITSRVKHIAESGAHGKGSTKRGKDGKDLTIDLPSGTVVKDKESGRVLKDMSTVGESIVIARGGRGGRGNKHFATSINQVPRQAEKGKPGEERWLILELKLLADVGIIGMPNAGKSTLLSRISAARPKIAEYPFTTLQPQLGIVEVENCRRFVVADIPGLIEGAHRGTGLGDEFLRHIERTKLLVHLLDVSPFARMNPADAYSIVRNELMQYNPKLAEKKEIVIANKTDLLDTESSNEFIQTLEEKISK
;
A
#
# COMPACT_ATOMS: atom_id res chain seq x y z
N MET A 1 -35.31 21.92 -8.76
CA MET A 1 -35.23 20.84 -7.77
C MET A 1 -33.72 20.60 -7.58
N LEU A 2 -33.15 21.39 -6.67
CA LEU A 2 -31.72 21.40 -6.34
C LEU A 2 -31.50 20.22 -5.37
N ILE A 3 -30.73 19.22 -5.81
CA ILE A 3 -30.23 18.17 -4.92
C ILE A 3 -29.02 18.77 -4.23
N GLU A 4 -29.20 19.21 -2.99
CA GLU A 4 -28.09 19.53 -2.08
C GLU A 4 -27.30 18.26 -1.82
N CYS A 5 -26.15 18.17 -2.48
CA CYS A 5 -25.13 17.22 -2.14
C CYS A 5 -24.49 17.70 -0.83
N THR A 6 -24.96 17.18 0.30
CA THR A 6 -24.33 17.38 1.60
C THR A 6 -22.91 16.81 1.51
N LEU A 7 -21.96 17.69 1.22
CA LEU A 7 -20.55 17.42 1.36
C LEU A 7 -20.24 17.17 2.84
N SER A 8 -20.26 15.91 3.21
CA SER A 8 -19.56 15.44 4.41
C SER A 8 -18.09 15.83 4.22
N ILE A 9 -17.63 16.80 5.00
CA ILE A 9 -16.23 17.20 5.10
C ILE A 9 -15.49 16.01 5.78
N PHE A 10 -15.25 14.95 5.04
CA PHE A 10 -14.20 14.01 5.40
C PHE A 10 -12.89 14.74 5.15
N GLN A 11 -12.33 15.31 6.21
CA GLN A 11 -10.92 15.65 6.28
C GLN A 11 -10.17 14.38 5.84
N THR A 12 -9.66 14.37 4.62
CA THR A 12 -8.85 13.26 4.09
C THR A 12 -7.53 13.27 4.84
N MET A 13 -7.55 12.63 6.04
CA MET A 13 -6.32 12.33 6.77
C MET A 13 -5.57 11.30 5.95
N PHE A 14 -4.41 11.69 5.49
CA PHE A 14 -3.45 10.74 4.93
C PHE A 14 -2.96 9.86 6.09
N VAL A 15 -3.19 8.56 5.97
CA VAL A 15 -2.82 7.59 7.00
C VAL A 15 -1.65 6.79 6.46
N ASP A 16 -0.44 7.10 6.96
CA ASP A 16 0.82 6.47 6.56
C ASP A 16 1.11 5.24 7.40
N GLU A 17 0.50 5.14 8.57
CA GLU A 17 0.67 4.05 9.50
C GLU A 17 -0.68 3.55 10.00
N ALA A 18 -0.88 2.25 9.97
CA ALA A 18 -2.09 1.61 10.46
C ALA A 18 -1.75 0.44 11.40
N VAL A 19 -2.34 0.42 12.57
CA VAL A 19 -2.23 -0.72 13.49
C VAL A 19 -3.49 -1.55 13.37
N ILE A 20 -3.32 -2.81 12.95
CA ILE A 20 -4.44 -3.74 12.78
C ILE A 20 -4.20 -5.06 13.52
N PHE A 21 -5.29 -5.69 13.88
CA PHE A 21 -5.30 -7.06 14.40
C PHE A 21 -5.82 -8.00 13.32
N VAL A 22 -5.05 -9.04 13.01
CA VAL A 22 -5.43 -10.08 12.06
C VAL A 22 -5.53 -11.42 12.76
N LYS A 23 -6.57 -12.18 12.44
CA LYS A 23 -6.75 -13.54 12.97
C LYS A 23 -7.27 -14.45 11.86
N GLY A 24 -6.59 -15.59 11.63
CA GLY A 24 -7.13 -16.69 10.86
C GLY A 24 -8.36 -17.28 11.52
N GLY A 25 -9.27 -17.83 10.74
CA GLY A 25 -10.46 -18.50 11.27
C GLY A 25 -10.09 -19.68 12.16
N ASP A 26 -10.86 -19.91 13.21
CA ASP A 26 -10.65 -21.08 14.06
C ASP A 26 -11.12 -22.35 13.32
N GLY A 27 -10.45 -23.48 13.55
CA GLY A 27 -10.89 -24.77 13.04
C GLY A 27 -12.19 -25.25 13.71
N GLY A 28 -13.07 -25.86 12.96
CA GLY A 28 -14.28 -26.48 13.47
C GLY A 28 -13.99 -27.71 14.35
N ASN A 29 -14.79 -27.97 15.37
CA ASN A 29 -14.63 -29.15 16.21
C ASN A 29 -15.03 -30.42 15.44
N GLY A 30 -14.35 -31.53 15.72
CA GLY A 30 -14.81 -32.85 15.34
C GLY A 30 -16.10 -33.24 16.05
N CYS A 31 -16.85 -34.14 15.45
CA CYS A 31 -18.13 -34.61 16.00
C CYS A 31 -17.97 -35.97 16.67
N VAL A 32 -18.71 -36.18 17.77
CA VAL A 32 -18.97 -37.51 18.34
C VAL A 32 -20.35 -37.93 17.92
N SER A 33 -20.45 -38.91 17.03
CA SER A 33 -21.69 -39.44 16.53
C SER A 33 -21.58 -40.94 16.27
N PHE A 34 -22.71 -41.63 16.35
CA PHE A 34 -22.83 -43.06 16.10
C PHE A 34 -23.94 -43.32 15.14
N ARG A 35 -23.70 -44.22 14.19
CA ARG A 35 -24.67 -44.62 13.18
C ARG A 35 -25.92 -45.21 13.80
N ARG A 36 -27.09 -44.74 13.42
CA ARG A 36 -28.39 -45.29 13.85
C ARG A 36 -29.29 -45.47 12.65
N GLU A 37 -29.67 -46.70 12.39
CA GLU A 37 -30.57 -47.05 11.31
C GLU A 37 -31.66 -48.00 11.80
N LYS A 38 -32.73 -48.19 11.04
CA LYS A 38 -33.91 -48.93 11.43
C LYS A 38 -33.66 -50.33 11.99
N TYR A 39 -32.58 -50.98 11.55
CA TYR A 39 -32.22 -52.35 11.98
C TYR A 39 -30.81 -52.40 12.62
N ILE A 40 -30.19 -51.25 12.88
CA ILE A 40 -28.86 -51.13 13.46
C ILE A 40 -28.89 -50.13 14.62
N PRO A 41 -29.42 -50.56 15.81
CA PRO A 41 -29.55 -49.65 16.95
C PRO A 41 -28.19 -49.27 17.56
N HIS A 42 -27.16 -50.11 17.40
CA HIS A 42 -25.80 -49.91 17.93
C HIS A 42 -24.77 -49.90 16.81
N GLY A 43 -24.86 -48.91 15.93
CA GLY A 43 -23.87 -48.71 14.84
C GLY A 43 -22.56 -48.17 15.35
N GLY A 44 -21.50 -48.33 14.53
CA GLY A 44 -20.16 -47.80 14.82
C GLY A 44 -20.07 -46.28 14.82
N PRO A 45 -18.91 -45.72 15.20
CA PRO A 45 -18.66 -44.30 15.26
C PRO A 45 -18.69 -43.72 13.82
N ASP A 46 -19.47 -42.66 13.63
CA ASP A 46 -19.68 -41.99 12.34
C ASP A 46 -19.49 -40.46 12.40
N GLY A 47 -18.88 -39.95 13.47
CA GLY A 47 -18.63 -38.52 13.61
C GLY A 47 -17.62 -38.01 12.56
N GLY A 48 -18.01 -36.95 11.86
CA GLY A 48 -17.18 -36.28 10.86
C GLY A 48 -16.17 -35.30 11.47
N ASN A 49 -15.19 -34.91 10.69
CA ASN A 49 -14.19 -33.93 11.07
C ASN A 49 -14.75 -32.52 10.99
N GLY A 50 -14.21 -31.61 11.79
CA GLY A 50 -14.42 -30.17 11.59
C GLY A 50 -13.76 -29.66 10.31
N GLY A 51 -14.27 -28.56 9.79
CA GLY A 51 -13.67 -27.81 8.70
C GLY A 51 -12.43 -27.02 9.14
N MET A 52 -11.59 -26.66 8.22
CA MET A 52 -10.46 -25.73 8.48
C MET A 52 -10.99 -24.30 8.59
N GLY A 53 -10.33 -23.46 9.37
CA GLY A 53 -10.54 -22.02 9.35
C GLY A 53 -9.94 -21.41 8.08
N GLY A 54 -10.48 -20.26 7.64
CA GLY A 54 -9.95 -19.50 6.51
C GLY A 54 -8.67 -18.77 6.88
N ASP A 55 -7.82 -18.53 5.90
CA ASP A 55 -6.59 -17.75 6.04
C ASP A 55 -6.87 -16.25 5.90
N VAL A 56 -5.99 -15.39 6.45
CA VAL A 56 -5.94 -13.96 6.15
C VAL A 56 -4.82 -13.72 5.15
N ILE A 57 -5.17 -13.15 4.01
CA ILE A 57 -4.27 -12.93 2.87
C ILE A 57 -4.19 -11.44 2.60
N PHE A 58 -2.97 -10.91 2.53
CA PHE A 58 -2.72 -9.58 1.98
C PHE A 58 -2.48 -9.68 0.48
N HIS A 59 -3.09 -8.79 -0.26
CA HIS A 59 -2.97 -8.69 -1.71
C HIS A 59 -2.65 -7.24 -2.11
N VAL A 60 -1.65 -7.04 -2.97
CA VAL A 60 -1.29 -5.70 -3.47
C VAL A 60 -2.16 -5.35 -4.66
N SER A 61 -2.94 -4.28 -4.51
CA SER A 61 -3.84 -3.77 -5.55
C SER A 61 -3.39 -2.39 -6.02
N ASP A 62 -3.49 -2.14 -7.31
CA ASP A 62 -3.28 -0.84 -7.94
C ASP A 62 -4.49 0.11 -7.82
N LYS A 63 -5.59 -0.38 -7.22
CA LYS A 63 -6.83 0.38 -7.04
C LYS A 63 -6.89 1.14 -5.72
N ILE A 64 -5.95 0.87 -4.82
CA ILE A 64 -5.91 1.43 -3.47
C ILE A 64 -4.62 2.23 -3.32
N ASP A 65 -4.76 3.50 -2.96
CA ASP A 65 -3.62 4.42 -2.79
C ASP A 65 -3.38 4.80 -1.33
N THR A 66 -4.26 4.40 -0.40
CA THR A 66 -4.17 4.78 1.02
C THR A 66 -4.51 3.62 1.95
N LEU A 67 -4.04 3.67 3.20
CA LEU A 67 -4.42 2.72 4.24
C LEU A 67 -5.75 3.07 4.94
N LEU A 68 -6.44 4.13 4.50
CA LEU A 68 -7.62 4.66 5.19
C LEU A 68 -8.75 3.62 5.32
N ASP A 69 -9.01 2.86 4.26
CA ASP A 69 -10.08 1.85 4.25
C ASP A 69 -9.80 0.72 5.26
N ILE A 70 -8.52 0.41 5.45
CA ILE A 70 -8.08 -0.67 6.36
C ILE A 70 -8.17 -0.21 7.81
N THR A 71 -7.90 1.09 8.07
CA THR A 71 -8.00 1.66 9.43
C THR A 71 -9.43 1.80 9.92
N SER A 72 -10.42 1.79 9.01
CA SER A 72 -11.84 1.84 9.38
C SER A 72 -12.27 0.65 10.25
N ARG A 73 -11.56 -0.48 10.12
CA ARG A 73 -11.74 -1.69 10.94
C ARG A 73 -10.39 -2.11 11.51
N VAL A 74 -10.26 -2.06 12.83
CA VAL A 74 -9.03 -2.48 13.50
C VAL A 74 -8.87 -4.01 13.51
N LYS A 75 -9.98 -4.77 13.46
CA LYS A 75 -9.95 -6.24 13.55
C LYS A 75 -10.39 -6.89 12.24
N HIS A 76 -9.52 -7.73 11.71
CA HIS A 76 -9.74 -8.51 10.51
C HIS A 76 -9.64 -10.00 10.84
N ILE A 77 -10.79 -10.68 10.83
CA ILE A 77 -10.91 -12.08 11.24
C ILE A 77 -11.49 -12.88 10.08
N ALA A 78 -10.80 -13.93 9.66
CA ALA A 78 -11.30 -14.85 8.63
C ALA A 78 -12.40 -15.77 9.19
N GLU A 79 -13.19 -16.39 8.32
CA GLU A 79 -14.31 -17.25 8.67
C GLU A 79 -13.80 -18.53 9.36
N SER A 80 -14.41 -18.90 10.48
CA SER A 80 -14.11 -20.16 11.16
C SER A 80 -14.69 -21.35 10.42
N GLY A 81 -14.00 -22.49 10.52
CA GLY A 81 -14.49 -23.76 9.99
C GLY A 81 -15.72 -24.27 10.74
N ALA A 82 -16.67 -24.83 10.02
CA ALA A 82 -17.84 -25.42 10.61
C ALA A 82 -17.51 -26.71 11.37
N HIS A 83 -18.30 -26.98 12.42
CA HIS A 83 -18.17 -28.26 13.16
C HIS A 83 -18.51 -29.45 12.30
N GLY A 84 -17.87 -30.58 12.54
CA GLY A 84 -18.24 -31.87 11.97
C GLY A 84 -19.66 -32.31 12.36
N LYS A 85 -20.28 -33.13 11.54
CA LYS A 85 -21.63 -33.66 11.79
C LYS A 85 -21.61 -35.19 11.75
N GLY A 86 -22.70 -35.81 12.18
CA GLY A 86 -22.89 -37.25 12.04
C GLY A 86 -22.89 -37.72 10.59
N SER A 87 -22.95 -39.03 10.37
CA SER A 87 -22.87 -39.65 9.05
C SER A 87 -21.62 -39.32 8.27
N THR A 88 -20.48 -39.20 8.98
CA THR A 88 -19.14 -38.85 8.45
C THR A 88 -19.07 -37.52 7.70
N LYS A 89 -20.05 -36.62 7.86
CA LYS A 89 -20.09 -35.34 7.18
C LYS A 89 -19.04 -34.39 7.78
N ARG A 90 -18.03 -34.02 6.99
CA ARG A 90 -17.05 -33.01 7.33
C ARG A 90 -17.71 -31.63 7.41
N GLY A 91 -17.30 -30.83 8.38
CA GLY A 91 -17.66 -29.43 8.44
C GLY A 91 -17.11 -28.67 7.21
N LYS A 92 -17.84 -27.63 6.77
CA LYS A 92 -17.38 -26.75 5.70
C LYS A 92 -16.16 -25.97 6.17
N ASP A 93 -15.17 -25.81 5.30
CA ASP A 93 -14.03 -24.95 5.56
C ASP A 93 -14.46 -23.48 5.53
N GLY A 94 -13.87 -22.65 6.40
CA GLY A 94 -14.07 -21.21 6.42
C GLY A 94 -13.48 -20.55 5.18
N LYS A 95 -14.05 -19.43 4.78
CA LYS A 95 -13.56 -18.65 3.64
C LYS A 95 -12.35 -17.83 4.06
N ASP A 96 -11.40 -17.73 3.16
CA ASP A 96 -10.27 -16.85 3.32
C ASP A 96 -10.72 -15.37 3.28
N LEU A 97 -10.02 -14.54 4.03
CA LEU A 97 -10.19 -13.09 4.05
C LEU A 97 -9.04 -12.43 3.30
N THR A 98 -9.32 -11.91 2.13
CA THR A 98 -8.34 -11.11 1.38
C THR A 98 -8.49 -9.64 1.76
N ILE A 99 -7.36 -9.00 2.08
CA ILE A 99 -7.26 -7.57 2.39
C ILE A 99 -6.34 -6.97 1.33
N ASP A 100 -6.91 -6.04 0.55
CA ASP A 100 -6.14 -5.33 -0.46
C ASP A 100 -5.31 -4.23 0.21
N LEU A 101 -4.04 -4.14 -0.17
CA LEU A 101 -3.07 -3.16 0.30
C LEU A 101 -2.57 -2.33 -0.88
N PRO A 102 -2.24 -1.05 -0.66
CA PRO A 102 -1.54 -0.26 -1.66
C PRO A 102 -0.11 -0.77 -1.86
N SER A 103 0.40 -0.60 -3.08
CA SER A 103 1.79 -0.90 -3.41
C SER A 103 2.76 -0.08 -2.55
N GLY A 104 3.81 -0.73 -2.02
CA GLY A 104 4.80 -0.11 -1.12
C GLY A 104 4.44 -0.16 0.36
N THR A 105 3.44 -0.96 0.74
CA THR A 105 3.12 -1.20 2.15
C THR A 105 4.13 -2.14 2.79
N VAL A 106 4.75 -1.71 3.89
CA VAL A 106 5.61 -2.54 4.73
C VAL A 106 4.80 -3.10 5.88
N VAL A 107 4.81 -4.41 5.99
CA VAL A 107 4.12 -5.13 7.07
C VAL A 107 5.13 -5.46 8.17
N LYS A 108 4.90 -4.93 9.36
CA LYS A 108 5.72 -5.21 10.55
C LYS A 108 4.89 -5.92 11.60
N ASP A 109 5.54 -6.79 12.34
CA ASP A 109 4.97 -7.38 13.55
C ASP A 109 5.06 -6.37 14.70
N LYS A 110 3.95 -6.08 15.37
CA LYS A 110 3.89 -5.05 16.42
C LYS A 110 4.68 -5.46 17.67
N GLU A 111 4.72 -6.75 17.99
CA GLU A 111 5.36 -7.22 19.22
C GLU A 111 6.88 -7.29 19.09
N SER A 112 7.35 -7.79 17.95
CA SER A 112 8.79 -7.95 17.70
C SER A 112 9.43 -6.77 16.97
N GLY A 113 8.64 -5.88 16.37
CA GLY A 113 9.11 -4.79 15.51
C GLY A 113 9.74 -5.25 14.18
N ARG A 114 9.75 -6.55 13.91
CA ARG A 114 10.39 -7.11 12.70
C ARG A 114 9.54 -6.85 11.46
N VAL A 115 10.21 -6.51 10.38
CA VAL A 115 9.60 -6.47 9.04
C VAL A 115 9.30 -7.90 8.62
N LEU A 116 8.01 -8.20 8.43
CA LEU A 116 7.55 -9.50 7.94
C LEU A 116 7.65 -9.53 6.41
N LYS A 117 7.23 -8.45 5.75
CA LYS A 117 7.24 -8.36 4.30
C LYS A 117 7.18 -6.90 3.83
N ASP A 118 7.85 -6.61 2.72
CA ASP A 118 7.69 -5.38 1.93
C ASP A 118 6.85 -5.74 0.69
N MET A 119 5.63 -5.17 0.61
CA MET A 119 4.62 -5.45 -0.41
C MET A 119 4.73 -4.39 -1.52
N SER A 120 5.71 -4.53 -2.40
CA SER A 120 6.03 -3.52 -3.42
C SER A 120 5.48 -3.84 -4.81
N THR A 121 5.19 -5.12 -5.10
CA THR A 121 4.81 -5.57 -6.44
C THR A 121 3.31 -5.72 -6.56
N VAL A 122 2.68 -5.04 -7.52
CA VAL A 122 1.24 -5.16 -7.80
C VAL A 122 0.90 -6.61 -8.16
N GLY A 123 -0.20 -7.14 -7.59
CA GLY A 123 -0.63 -8.53 -7.75
C GLY A 123 0.05 -9.53 -6.81
N GLU A 124 1.03 -9.10 -6.01
CA GLU A 124 1.65 -9.94 -4.99
C GLU A 124 0.65 -10.28 -3.89
N SER A 125 0.67 -11.54 -3.42
CA SER A 125 -0.17 -12.00 -2.31
C SER A 125 0.64 -12.78 -1.29
N ILE A 126 0.32 -12.61 -0.01
CA ILE A 126 0.95 -13.34 1.08
C ILE A 126 -0.07 -13.73 2.15
N VAL A 127 0.04 -14.97 2.65
CA VAL A 127 -0.72 -15.41 3.81
C VAL A 127 -0.06 -14.86 5.06
N ILE A 128 -0.76 -13.99 5.80
CA ILE A 128 -0.23 -13.31 6.97
C ILE A 128 -0.65 -13.98 8.29
N ALA A 129 -1.82 -14.60 8.31
CA ALA A 129 -2.29 -15.40 9.43
C ALA A 129 -3.04 -16.65 8.92
N ARG A 130 -2.60 -17.82 9.34
CA ARG A 130 -3.19 -19.10 8.89
C ARG A 130 -4.39 -19.46 9.71
N GLY A 131 -5.39 -20.06 9.06
CA GLY A 131 -6.54 -20.64 9.71
C GLY A 131 -6.19 -21.89 10.54
N GLY A 132 -6.98 -22.10 11.57
CA GLY A 132 -6.85 -23.25 12.47
C GLY A 132 -7.28 -24.55 11.81
N ARG A 133 -6.61 -25.63 12.13
CA ARG A 133 -6.93 -26.96 11.64
C ARG A 133 -8.20 -27.49 12.30
N GLY A 134 -9.12 -28.06 11.51
CA GLY A 134 -10.29 -28.73 12.03
C GLY A 134 -9.96 -29.97 12.85
N GLY A 135 -10.72 -30.19 13.94
CA GLY A 135 -10.57 -31.35 14.83
C GLY A 135 -11.09 -32.65 14.18
N ARG A 136 -10.48 -33.76 14.52
CA ARG A 136 -10.89 -35.08 14.04
C ARG A 136 -12.15 -35.58 14.77
N GLY A 137 -13.10 -36.16 14.02
CA GLY A 137 -14.28 -36.82 14.60
C GLY A 137 -13.97 -38.17 15.23
N ASN A 138 -14.92 -38.71 16.02
CA ASN A 138 -14.72 -39.92 16.77
C ASN A 138 -14.42 -41.14 15.89
N LYS A 139 -14.82 -41.17 14.63
CA LYS A 139 -14.48 -42.23 13.68
C LYS A 139 -12.97 -42.49 13.57
N HIS A 140 -12.14 -41.43 13.68
CA HIS A 140 -10.69 -41.54 13.59
C HIS A 140 -10.02 -42.15 14.82
N PHE A 141 -10.76 -42.30 15.94
CA PHE A 141 -10.25 -42.85 17.18
C PHE A 141 -10.72 -44.29 17.40
N ALA A 142 -11.47 -44.84 16.43
CA ALA A 142 -11.85 -46.25 16.47
C ALA A 142 -10.65 -47.14 16.21
N THR A 143 -10.42 -48.06 17.10
CA THR A 143 -9.37 -49.08 17.01
C THR A 143 -9.98 -50.44 17.32
N SER A 144 -9.25 -51.56 17.09
CA SER A 144 -9.69 -52.91 17.47
C SER A 144 -10.00 -53.05 18.95
N ILE A 145 -9.29 -52.31 19.79
CA ILE A 145 -9.49 -52.33 21.28
C ILE A 145 -10.61 -51.36 21.68
N ASN A 146 -10.67 -50.14 21.08
CA ASN A 146 -11.69 -49.13 21.35
C ASN A 146 -12.62 -48.95 20.13
N GLN A 147 -13.63 -49.79 20.02
CA GLN A 147 -14.54 -49.76 18.87
C GLN A 147 -15.62 -48.66 18.96
N VAL A 148 -15.82 -48.08 20.15
CA VAL A 148 -16.90 -47.09 20.41
C VAL A 148 -16.32 -45.83 21.08
N PRO A 149 -15.36 -45.13 20.43
CA PRO A 149 -14.76 -43.95 21.01
C PRO A 149 -15.78 -42.81 21.16
N ARG A 150 -15.87 -42.26 22.37
CA ARG A 150 -16.72 -41.11 22.72
C ARG A 150 -15.93 -39.79 22.84
N GLN A 151 -14.86 -39.69 22.06
CA GLN A 151 -13.99 -38.52 22.03
C GLN A 151 -13.82 -37.98 20.64
N ALA A 152 -13.73 -36.66 20.51
CA ALA A 152 -13.39 -35.98 19.27
C ALA A 152 -12.40 -34.86 19.61
N GLU A 153 -11.61 -34.44 18.64
CA GLU A 153 -10.71 -33.33 18.79
C GLU A 153 -11.44 -32.01 18.67
N LYS A 154 -11.02 -31.03 19.46
CA LYS A 154 -11.38 -29.63 19.24
C LYS A 154 -10.60 -29.09 18.04
N GLY A 155 -11.20 -28.20 17.28
CA GLY A 155 -10.49 -27.42 16.29
C GLY A 155 -9.36 -26.61 16.93
N LYS A 156 -8.29 -26.43 16.19
CA LYS A 156 -7.19 -25.56 16.64
C LYS A 156 -7.57 -24.10 16.37
N PRO A 157 -7.15 -23.16 17.24
CA PRO A 157 -7.32 -21.73 16.96
C PRO A 157 -6.51 -21.33 15.72
N GLY A 158 -6.99 -20.32 15.00
CA GLY A 158 -6.23 -19.67 13.95
C GLY A 158 -5.07 -18.87 14.53
N GLU A 159 -4.08 -18.58 13.70
CA GLU A 159 -2.98 -17.68 14.05
C GLU A 159 -3.52 -16.28 14.25
N GLU A 160 -3.00 -15.57 15.26
CA GLU A 160 -3.36 -14.18 15.53
C GLU A 160 -2.12 -13.32 15.66
N ARG A 161 -2.18 -12.11 15.13
CA ARG A 161 -1.07 -11.16 15.14
C ARG A 161 -1.56 -9.72 15.21
N TRP A 162 -0.82 -8.90 15.93
CA TRP A 162 -0.91 -7.46 15.80
C TRP A 162 0.14 -6.97 14.81
N LEU A 163 -0.29 -6.21 13.82
CA LEU A 163 0.56 -5.74 12.74
C LEU A 163 0.55 -4.22 12.69
N ILE A 164 1.69 -3.67 12.30
CA ILE A 164 1.86 -2.28 11.91
C ILE A 164 2.05 -2.30 10.39
N LEU A 165 1.15 -1.63 9.68
CA LEU A 165 1.26 -1.38 8.26
C LEU A 165 1.83 0.02 8.09
N GLU A 166 2.97 0.15 7.47
CA GLU A 166 3.58 1.42 7.10
C GLU A 166 3.54 1.55 5.58
N LEU A 167 2.86 2.57 5.11
CA LEU A 167 2.90 2.91 3.70
C LEU A 167 4.17 3.73 3.44
N LYS A 168 5.17 3.12 2.82
CA LYS A 168 6.29 3.86 2.25
C LYS A 168 5.75 4.62 1.05
N LEU A 169 5.33 5.84 1.28
CA LEU A 169 4.73 6.70 0.30
C LEU A 169 5.61 6.81 -0.94
N LEU A 170 5.05 6.25 -1.98
CA LEU A 170 5.50 6.48 -3.33
C LEU A 170 4.66 7.63 -3.85
N ALA A 171 5.28 8.76 -4.14
CA ALA A 171 4.60 9.77 -4.91
C ALA A 171 4.45 9.23 -6.34
N ASP A 172 3.26 9.37 -6.91
CA ASP A 172 3.05 9.06 -8.33
C ASP A 172 3.82 10.02 -9.20
N VAL A 173 3.92 11.28 -8.75
CA VAL A 173 4.57 12.39 -9.47
C VAL A 173 5.61 13.04 -8.56
N GLY A 174 6.84 13.16 -9.04
CA GLY A 174 7.90 13.91 -8.38
C GLY A 174 8.08 15.29 -9.02
N ILE A 175 8.02 16.39 -8.24
CA ILE A 175 8.36 17.72 -8.74
C ILE A 175 9.85 17.96 -8.52
N ILE A 176 10.58 18.25 -9.60
CA ILE A 176 11.99 18.57 -9.62
C ILE A 176 12.23 19.96 -10.16
N GLY A 177 13.39 20.51 -9.94
CA GLY A 177 13.79 21.84 -10.47
C GLY A 177 14.65 22.60 -9.49
N MET A 178 15.24 23.69 -9.94
CA MET A 178 16.14 24.56 -9.17
C MET A 178 15.44 25.16 -7.93
N PRO A 179 16.18 25.59 -6.91
CA PRO A 179 15.64 26.36 -5.80
C PRO A 179 14.88 27.59 -6.31
N ASN A 180 13.79 27.93 -5.64
CA ASN A 180 12.92 29.06 -5.97
C ASN A 180 12.24 29.01 -7.35
N ALA A 181 12.30 27.89 -8.05
CA ALA A 181 11.52 27.67 -9.28
C ALA A 181 10.00 27.66 -9.04
N GLY A 182 9.55 27.60 -7.76
CA GLY A 182 8.14 27.64 -7.42
C GLY A 182 7.52 26.28 -7.11
N LYS A 183 8.33 25.23 -6.89
CA LYS A 183 7.86 23.85 -6.64
C LYS A 183 6.85 23.75 -5.51
N SER A 184 7.19 24.21 -4.32
CA SER A 184 6.33 24.15 -3.14
C SER A 184 5.08 25.04 -3.30
N THR A 185 5.20 26.15 -4.04
CA THR A 185 4.06 27.01 -4.37
C THR A 185 3.08 26.30 -5.31
N LEU A 186 3.59 25.63 -6.34
CA LEU A 186 2.78 24.82 -7.24
C LEU A 186 2.08 23.73 -6.45
N LEU A 187 2.82 22.95 -5.65
CA LEU A 187 2.27 21.88 -4.83
C LEU A 187 1.15 22.37 -3.92
N SER A 188 1.34 23.53 -3.25
CA SER A 188 0.33 24.10 -2.36
C SER A 188 -0.95 24.55 -3.08
N ARG A 189 -0.86 24.85 -4.37
CA ARG A 189 -1.99 25.30 -5.18
C ARG A 189 -2.79 24.17 -5.80
N ILE A 190 -2.10 23.08 -6.21
CA ILE A 190 -2.75 21.92 -6.85
C ILE A 190 -3.23 20.89 -5.85
N SER A 191 -2.71 20.90 -4.62
CA SER A 191 -3.11 19.95 -3.58
C SER A 191 -4.50 20.25 -3.05
N ALA A 192 -5.36 19.23 -2.99
CA ALA A 192 -6.71 19.29 -2.41
C ALA A 192 -6.72 19.51 -0.90
N ALA A 193 -5.63 19.18 -0.22
CA ALA A 193 -5.39 19.46 1.20
C ALA A 193 -4.06 20.21 1.37
N ARG A 194 -3.86 20.86 2.52
CA ARG A 194 -2.56 21.47 2.83
C ARG A 194 -1.46 20.42 2.73
N PRO A 195 -0.39 20.66 1.96
CA PRO A 195 0.73 19.73 1.86
C PRO A 195 1.25 19.37 3.24
N LYS A 196 1.45 18.09 3.50
CA LYS A 196 2.07 17.62 4.72
C LYS A 196 3.58 17.56 4.54
N ILE A 197 4.29 18.07 5.52
CA ILE A 197 5.72 17.79 5.68
C ILE A 197 5.82 16.37 6.22
N ALA A 198 6.41 15.46 5.46
CA ALA A 198 6.62 14.10 5.91
C ALA A 198 7.97 14.00 6.62
N GLU A 199 7.93 13.60 7.89
CA GLU A 199 9.14 13.34 8.69
C GLU A 199 9.62 11.91 8.43
N TYR A 200 10.56 11.78 7.52
CA TYR A 200 11.24 10.50 7.31
C TYR A 200 12.52 10.47 8.12
N PRO A 201 12.74 9.48 8.99
CA PRO A 201 13.90 9.42 9.88
C PRO A 201 15.25 9.32 9.15
N PHE A 202 15.21 9.14 7.83
CA PHE A 202 16.39 9.01 6.97
C PHE A 202 16.61 10.20 6.01
N THR A 203 15.80 11.27 6.11
CA THR A 203 15.96 12.47 5.27
C THR A 203 16.45 13.65 6.08
N THR A 204 17.51 14.30 5.59
CA THR A 204 17.98 15.59 6.13
C THR A 204 17.09 16.76 5.71
N LEU A 205 16.38 16.60 4.58
CA LEU A 205 15.41 17.55 4.05
C LEU A 205 14.03 16.88 4.02
N GLN A 206 13.05 17.51 4.63
CA GLN A 206 11.69 16.99 4.72
C GLN A 206 10.93 17.23 3.42
N PRO A 207 10.54 16.18 2.67
CA PRO A 207 9.73 16.35 1.47
C PRO A 207 8.31 16.82 1.81
N GLN A 208 7.76 17.64 0.95
CA GLN A 208 6.36 18.03 1.03
C GLN A 208 5.53 17.14 0.11
N LEU A 209 4.49 16.56 0.65
CA LEU A 209 3.57 15.70 -0.08
C LEU A 209 2.21 16.38 -0.23
N GLY A 210 1.65 16.34 -1.42
CA GLY A 210 0.32 16.82 -1.71
C GLY A 210 -0.51 15.77 -2.43
N ILE A 211 -1.80 15.72 -2.12
CA ILE A 211 -2.76 14.88 -2.82
C ILE A 211 -3.47 15.77 -3.84
N VAL A 212 -3.37 15.41 -5.10
CA VAL A 212 -4.07 16.08 -6.19
C VAL A 212 -5.29 15.27 -6.58
N GLU A 213 -6.44 15.93 -6.60
CA GLU A 213 -7.71 15.34 -7.04
C GLU A 213 -8.07 15.88 -8.43
N VAL A 214 -8.30 14.95 -9.35
CA VAL A 214 -8.75 15.26 -10.71
C VAL A 214 -10.20 14.83 -10.88
N GLU A 215 -10.80 15.25 -11.98
CA GLU A 215 -12.15 14.86 -12.36
C GLU A 215 -12.35 13.35 -12.26
N ASN A 216 -13.55 12.91 -11.88
CA ASN A 216 -13.92 11.51 -11.62
C ASN A 216 -13.31 10.88 -10.35
N CYS A 217 -13.04 11.68 -9.31
CA CYS A 217 -12.55 11.20 -8.00
C CYS A 217 -11.22 10.42 -8.08
N ARG A 218 -10.45 10.61 -9.14
CA ARG A 218 -9.10 10.06 -9.23
C ARG A 218 -8.15 10.94 -8.44
N ARG A 219 -7.34 10.32 -7.61
CA ARG A 219 -6.34 10.99 -6.77
C ARG A 219 -4.96 10.44 -7.08
N PHE A 220 -3.96 11.29 -7.01
CA PHE A 220 -2.57 10.90 -7.09
C PHE A 220 -1.73 11.73 -6.12
N VAL A 221 -0.63 11.16 -5.68
CA VAL A 221 0.27 11.80 -4.73
C VAL A 221 1.41 12.48 -5.48
N VAL A 222 1.65 13.73 -5.13
CA VAL A 222 2.74 14.56 -5.67
C VAL A 222 3.73 14.86 -4.55
N ALA A 223 5.01 14.64 -4.81
CA ALA A 223 6.09 14.98 -3.88
C ALA A 223 6.92 16.15 -4.42
N ASP A 224 7.12 17.18 -3.60
CA ASP A 224 8.19 18.15 -3.83
C ASP A 224 9.51 17.49 -3.42
N ILE A 225 10.45 17.41 -4.36
CA ILE A 225 11.77 16.82 -4.17
C ILE A 225 12.75 17.96 -3.87
N PRO A 226 12.99 18.27 -2.58
CA PRO A 226 13.95 19.29 -2.21
C PRO A 226 15.37 18.77 -2.42
N GLY A 227 16.30 19.63 -2.81
CA GLY A 227 17.73 19.33 -2.71
C GLY A 227 18.38 18.65 -3.91
N LEU A 228 17.75 18.61 -5.09
CA LEU A 228 18.47 18.44 -6.35
C LEU A 228 19.18 19.76 -6.67
N ILE A 229 20.33 20.01 -6.00
CA ILE A 229 21.19 21.18 -6.17
C ILE A 229 22.62 20.68 -6.31
N GLU A 230 23.46 21.46 -6.99
CA GLU A 230 24.91 21.20 -7.13
C GLU A 230 25.53 20.55 -5.88
N GLY A 231 25.96 19.28 -6.02
CA GLY A 231 26.66 18.55 -4.98
C GLY A 231 25.84 17.53 -4.18
N ALA A 232 24.56 17.28 -4.49
CA ALA A 232 23.75 16.25 -3.81
C ALA A 232 24.37 14.84 -3.89
N HIS A 233 25.10 14.55 -4.99
CA HIS A 233 25.87 13.32 -5.19
C HIS A 233 27.08 13.16 -4.25
N ARG A 234 27.52 14.22 -3.56
CA ARG A 234 28.67 14.19 -2.63
C ARG A 234 28.30 13.81 -1.19
N GLY A 235 27.09 13.29 -0.97
CA GLY A 235 26.71 12.69 0.33
C GLY A 235 26.28 13.64 1.42
N THR A 236 26.10 14.94 1.15
CA THR A 236 25.76 15.93 2.18
C THR A 236 24.29 16.36 2.23
N GLY A 237 23.40 15.82 1.37
CA GLY A 237 22.05 16.38 1.26
C GLY A 237 20.88 15.40 1.37
N LEU A 238 20.83 14.40 0.51
CA LEU A 238 19.70 13.47 0.44
C LEU A 238 20.18 12.06 0.70
N GLY A 239 19.62 11.40 1.72
CA GLY A 239 19.97 10.01 2.01
C GLY A 239 19.57 9.09 0.83
N ASP A 240 20.40 8.06 0.55
CA ASP A 240 20.16 7.05 -0.49
C ASP A 240 18.78 6.41 -0.43
N GLU A 241 18.16 6.39 0.75
CA GLU A 241 16.82 5.85 0.95
C GLU A 241 15.72 6.75 0.39
N PHE A 242 15.86 8.08 0.49
CA PHE A 242 14.90 9.01 -0.08
C PHE A 242 14.92 8.98 -1.61
N LEU A 243 16.10 8.89 -2.19
CA LEU A 243 16.25 8.82 -3.64
C LEU A 243 15.73 7.49 -4.20
N ARG A 244 15.81 6.40 -3.43
CA ARG A 244 15.09 5.14 -3.74
C ARG A 244 13.57 5.30 -3.76
N HIS A 245 13.01 6.25 -3.00
CA HIS A 245 11.57 6.54 -3.06
C HIS A 245 11.19 7.31 -4.31
N ILE A 246 12.08 8.19 -4.80
CA ILE A 246 11.88 8.88 -6.08
C ILE A 246 11.97 7.90 -7.25
N GLU A 247 12.81 6.87 -7.17
CA GLU A 247 12.86 5.80 -8.17
C GLU A 247 11.50 5.14 -8.40
N ARG A 248 10.60 5.20 -7.44
CA ARG A 248 9.27 4.60 -7.52
C ARG A 248 8.20 5.55 -8.06
N THR A 249 8.51 6.84 -8.29
CA THR A 249 7.58 7.77 -8.96
C THR A 249 7.34 7.33 -10.41
N LYS A 250 6.12 7.50 -10.90
CA LYS A 250 5.74 7.13 -12.27
C LYS A 250 6.12 8.20 -13.29
N LEU A 251 6.13 9.47 -12.84
CA LEU A 251 6.32 10.65 -13.69
C LEU A 251 7.14 11.69 -12.93
N LEU A 252 7.97 12.44 -13.65
CA LEU A 252 8.67 13.62 -13.14
C LEU A 252 8.06 14.89 -13.75
N VAL A 253 7.88 15.91 -12.93
CA VAL A 253 7.50 17.26 -13.36
C VAL A 253 8.69 18.18 -13.09
N HIS A 254 9.33 18.64 -14.15
CA HIS A 254 10.47 19.53 -14.08
C HIS A 254 10.02 20.98 -14.20
N LEU A 255 10.13 21.71 -13.11
CA LEU A 255 9.70 23.11 -13.05
C LEU A 255 10.88 24.04 -13.32
N LEU A 256 10.76 24.84 -14.36
CA LEU A 256 11.77 25.83 -14.78
C LEU A 256 11.29 27.25 -14.49
N ASP A 257 12.14 28.04 -13.86
CA ASP A 257 11.92 29.48 -13.68
C ASP A 257 12.34 30.21 -14.95
N VAL A 258 11.37 30.76 -15.67
CA VAL A 258 11.60 31.49 -16.92
C VAL A 258 11.58 33.01 -16.73
N SER A 259 11.50 33.48 -15.47
CA SER A 259 11.45 34.93 -15.20
C SER A 259 12.76 35.63 -15.61
N PRO A 260 12.72 36.93 -15.96
CA PRO A 260 13.91 37.72 -16.26
C PRO A 260 14.87 37.85 -15.08
N PHE A 261 14.38 37.56 -13.87
CA PHE A 261 15.13 37.59 -12.62
C PHE A 261 15.68 36.21 -12.22
N ALA A 262 15.52 35.20 -13.07
CA ALA A 262 16.09 33.88 -12.84
C ALA A 262 17.63 33.98 -12.73
N ARG A 263 18.19 33.29 -11.75
CA ARG A 263 19.65 33.30 -11.52
C ARG A 263 20.46 32.67 -12.64
N MET A 264 19.81 31.88 -13.48
CA MET A 264 20.43 31.08 -14.51
C MET A 264 19.50 30.96 -15.72
N ASN A 265 20.07 30.78 -16.91
CA ASN A 265 19.30 30.47 -18.09
C ASN A 265 18.49 29.16 -17.88
N PRO A 266 17.19 29.15 -18.16
CA PRO A 266 16.34 27.97 -17.90
C PRO A 266 16.81 26.71 -18.63
N ALA A 267 17.43 26.82 -19.79
CA ALA A 267 17.98 25.67 -20.51
C ALA A 267 19.22 25.09 -19.83
N ASP A 268 20.05 25.95 -19.21
CA ASP A 268 21.20 25.50 -18.42
C ASP A 268 20.73 24.87 -17.11
N ALA A 269 19.71 25.47 -16.47
CA ALA A 269 19.07 24.93 -15.28
C ALA A 269 18.48 23.53 -15.55
N TYR A 270 17.82 23.32 -16.68
CA TYR A 270 17.32 22.01 -17.11
C TYR A 270 18.49 21.01 -17.23
N SER A 271 19.54 21.39 -17.93
CA SER A 271 20.68 20.49 -18.18
C SER A 271 21.40 20.09 -16.89
N ILE A 272 21.55 21.02 -15.93
CA ILE A 272 22.16 20.74 -14.63
C ILE A 272 21.34 19.71 -13.85
N VAL A 273 20.02 19.91 -13.72
CA VAL A 273 19.14 19.01 -12.97
C VAL A 273 19.12 17.62 -13.65
N ARG A 274 19.06 17.55 -14.98
CA ARG A 274 19.11 16.27 -15.72
C ARG A 274 20.44 15.54 -15.51
N ASN A 275 21.55 16.26 -15.56
CA ASN A 275 22.86 15.66 -15.31
C ASN A 275 22.96 15.14 -13.87
N GLU A 276 22.42 15.84 -12.92
CA GLU A 276 22.43 15.43 -11.51
C GLU A 276 21.57 14.17 -11.30
N LEU A 277 20.38 14.09 -11.91
CA LEU A 277 19.56 12.88 -11.92
C LEU A 277 20.30 11.70 -12.56
N MET A 278 20.99 11.94 -13.67
CA MET A 278 21.73 10.92 -14.42
C MET A 278 22.94 10.40 -13.61
N GLN A 279 23.66 11.29 -12.94
CA GLN A 279 24.78 10.92 -12.06
C GLN A 279 24.34 10.14 -10.83
N TYR A 280 23.15 10.46 -10.33
CA TYR A 280 22.60 9.76 -9.18
C TYR A 280 22.09 8.36 -9.56
N ASN A 281 21.15 8.28 -10.50
CA ASN A 281 20.64 7.00 -11.03
C ASN A 281 20.17 7.16 -12.49
N PRO A 282 20.80 6.50 -13.45
CA PRO A 282 20.41 6.54 -14.85
C PRO A 282 18.92 6.21 -15.11
N LYS A 283 18.34 5.32 -14.30
CA LYS A 283 16.92 4.96 -14.40
C LYS A 283 15.98 6.13 -14.13
N LEU A 284 16.39 7.10 -13.31
CA LEU A 284 15.59 8.30 -13.07
C LEU A 284 15.57 9.23 -14.28
N ALA A 285 16.68 9.30 -15.01
CA ALA A 285 16.77 10.08 -16.23
C ALA A 285 15.98 9.48 -17.40
N GLU A 286 15.68 8.18 -17.37
CA GLU A 286 14.87 7.49 -18.38
C GLU A 286 13.35 7.63 -18.16
N LYS A 287 12.94 8.19 -17.00
CA LYS A 287 11.52 8.36 -16.69
C LYS A 287 10.86 9.37 -17.59
N LYS A 288 9.54 9.18 -17.76
CA LYS A 288 8.71 10.18 -18.40
C LYS A 288 8.79 11.49 -17.63
N GLU A 289 9.02 12.57 -18.34
CA GLU A 289 9.19 13.90 -17.79
C GLU A 289 8.24 14.87 -18.48
N ILE A 290 7.62 15.76 -17.69
CA ILE A 290 6.86 16.91 -18.16
C ILE A 290 7.63 18.15 -17.73
N VAL A 291 8.06 18.97 -18.68
CA VAL A 291 8.72 20.24 -18.40
C VAL A 291 7.69 21.34 -18.33
N ILE A 292 7.70 22.13 -17.25
CA ILE A 292 6.79 23.25 -17.03
C ILE A 292 7.59 24.54 -16.89
N ALA A 293 7.34 25.50 -17.75
CA ALA A 293 7.82 26.87 -17.62
C ALA A 293 6.95 27.63 -16.61
N ASN A 294 7.52 28.02 -15.48
CA ASN A 294 6.84 28.74 -14.41
C ASN A 294 7.24 30.22 -14.40
N LYS A 295 6.38 31.07 -13.85
CA LYS A 295 6.52 32.53 -13.77
C LYS A 295 6.50 33.21 -15.14
N THR A 296 5.75 32.66 -16.07
CA THR A 296 5.55 33.23 -17.41
C THR A 296 4.84 34.58 -17.41
N ASP A 297 4.12 34.88 -16.33
CA ASP A 297 3.50 36.16 -16.06
C ASP A 297 4.48 37.35 -15.95
N LEU A 298 5.77 37.05 -15.76
CA LEU A 298 6.86 38.04 -15.68
C LEU A 298 7.58 38.23 -17.01
N LEU A 299 7.19 37.53 -18.07
CA LEU A 299 7.76 37.64 -19.42
C LEU A 299 6.88 38.50 -20.30
N ASP A 300 7.51 39.28 -21.18
CA ASP A 300 6.82 39.92 -22.30
C ASP A 300 6.37 38.86 -23.32
N THR A 301 5.21 39.07 -23.94
CA THR A 301 4.56 38.09 -24.83
C THR A 301 5.43 37.67 -26.03
N GLU A 302 6.28 38.54 -26.55
CA GLU A 302 7.19 38.21 -27.63
C GLU A 302 8.36 37.33 -27.21
N SER A 303 8.93 37.61 -26.02
CA SER A 303 10.02 36.82 -25.42
C SER A 303 9.59 35.40 -25.02
N SER A 304 8.32 35.21 -24.70
CA SER A 304 7.79 33.91 -24.33
C SER A 304 7.84 32.87 -25.44
N ASN A 305 7.50 33.26 -26.66
CA ASN A 305 7.43 32.34 -27.80
C ASN A 305 8.83 31.92 -28.27
N GLU A 306 9.78 32.86 -28.38
CA GLU A 306 11.18 32.54 -28.73
C GLU A 306 11.83 31.62 -27.69
N PHE A 307 11.51 31.85 -26.44
CA PHE A 307 12.03 31.05 -25.33
C PHE A 307 11.50 29.61 -25.36
N ILE A 308 10.19 29.40 -25.57
CA ILE A 308 9.58 28.09 -25.69
C ILE A 308 10.18 27.31 -26.85
N GLN A 309 10.35 27.93 -28.04
CA GLN A 309 10.98 27.30 -29.19
C GLN A 309 12.44 26.87 -28.89
N THR A 310 13.22 27.73 -28.24
CA THR A 310 14.60 27.40 -27.86
C THR A 310 14.68 26.24 -26.85
N LEU A 311 13.74 26.17 -25.92
CA LEU A 311 13.63 25.07 -24.98
C LEU A 311 13.24 23.76 -25.69
N GLU A 312 12.25 23.79 -26.57
CA GLU A 312 11.82 22.61 -27.30
C GLU A 312 12.95 22.04 -28.18
N GLU A 313 13.74 22.89 -28.83
CA GLU A 313 14.89 22.46 -29.62
C GLU A 313 16.02 21.83 -28.77
N LYS A 314 16.20 22.28 -27.54
CA LYS A 314 17.21 21.73 -26.60
C LYS A 314 16.76 20.45 -25.89
N ILE A 315 15.47 20.33 -25.66
CA ILE A 315 14.88 19.14 -24.96
C ILE A 315 14.66 17.99 -25.95
N SER A 316 14.42 18.29 -27.23
CA SER A 316 14.19 17.27 -28.27
C SER A 316 15.46 16.61 -28.80
N LYS A 317 16.64 17.06 -28.36
CA LYS A 317 17.98 16.47 -28.63
C LYS A 317 18.45 15.64 -27.45
#